data_4ce564a2ea9c55e148a49902abda4696
#
_entry.id   4ce564a2ea9c55e148a49902abda4696
#
_cell.length_a   1.000
_cell.length_b   1.000
_cell.length_c   1.000
_cell.angle_alpha   90.00
_cell.angle_beta   90.00
_cell.angle_gamma   90.00
#
_symmetry.space_group_name_H-M   'P 1'
#
loop_
_entity.id
_entity.type
_entity.pdbx_description
1 polymer ?
#
loop_
_entity_poly.entity_id
_entity_poly.type
_entity_poly.pdbx_seq_one_letter_code
_entity_poly.pdbx_strand_id
1 'polypeptide(L)'
;MACKTSCSFFAHAGSRLFDANDRPELGAEYQYLVLMDDISGPRRTVIAYSYSAGNVFLRSVWNKKWQTDDWFPLATRKSPEVHNFPLADGYTDLGCKYFRTQENVVSFAGEVMRTSGFRADETFAVLPEGFRPDHTIVVPALLHPSYTPTTIIIKSNGEICETITASDKSLYMQATFVAG
;
A
#
# COMPACT_ATOMS: atom_id res chain seq x y z
N MET A 1 -22.68 -27.63 -11.73
CA MET A 1 -23.07 -28.14 -10.40
C MET A 1 -24.18 -27.25 -9.86
N ALA A 2 -25.38 -27.80 -9.61
CA ALA A 2 -26.49 -27.00 -9.06
C ALA A 2 -26.46 -27.14 -7.53
N CYS A 3 -25.71 -26.27 -6.87
CA CYS A 3 -25.78 -26.17 -5.41
C CYS A 3 -27.06 -25.45 -5.04
N LYS A 4 -27.96 -26.09 -4.30
CA LYS A 4 -29.23 -25.52 -3.82
C LYS A 4 -29.11 -24.88 -2.43
N THR A 5 -27.93 -24.96 -1.82
CA THR A 5 -27.59 -24.40 -0.50
C THR A 5 -26.16 -23.91 -0.56
N SER A 6 -25.71 -23.12 0.42
CA SER A 6 -24.30 -22.76 0.54
C SER A 6 -23.44 -24.02 0.63
N CYS A 7 -22.36 -24.09 -0.13
CA CYS A 7 -21.50 -25.25 -0.20
C CYS A 7 -20.02 -24.84 -0.28
N SER A 8 -19.15 -25.72 0.15
CA SER A 8 -17.70 -25.55 -0.03
C SER A 8 -17.14 -26.75 -0.80
N PHE A 9 -16.09 -26.51 -1.59
CA PHE A 9 -15.39 -27.57 -2.31
C PHE A 9 -13.92 -27.16 -2.56
N PHE A 10 -13.09 -28.16 -2.71
CA PHE A 10 -11.69 -27.98 -3.12
C PHE A 10 -11.57 -28.12 -4.63
N ALA A 11 -10.80 -27.23 -5.24
CA ALA A 11 -10.38 -27.35 -6.62
C ALA A 11 -8.87 -27.27 -6.69
N HIS A 12 -8.23 -28.37 -7.07
CA HIS A 12 -6.79 -28.42 -7.33
C HIS A 12 -6.45 -27.78 -8.68
N ALA A 13 -5.20 -27.35 -8.84
CA ALA A 13 -4.64 -26.92 -10.12
C ALA A 13 -4.80 -28.06 -11.14
N GLY A 14 -5.73 -27.92 -12.09
CA GLY A 14 -6.06 -28.98 -13.06
C GLY A 14 -7.47 -29.59 -12.89
N SER A 15 -8.23 -29.21 -11.85
CA SER A 15 -9.63 -29.61 -11.77
C SER A 15 -10.42 -28.94 -12.91
N ARG A 16 -11.28 -29.71 -13.61
CA ARG A 16 -12.14 -29.22 -14.69
C ARG A 16 -13.38 -28.45 -14.18
N LEU A 17 -13.44 -28.10 -12.91
CA LEU A 17 -14.58 -27.38 -12.32
C LEU A 17 -14.64 -25.89 -12.73
N PHE A 18 -13.51 -25.32 -13.08
CA PHE A 18 -13.37 -23.98 -13.64
C PHE A 18 -12.40 -24.03 -14.83
N ASP A 19 -12.67 -23.29 -15.88
CA ASP A 19 -11.70 -23.04 -16.93
C ASP A 19 -10.45 -22.38 -16.33
N ALA A 20 -9.28 -22.61 -16.97
CA ALA A 20 -8.03 -22.05 -16.49
C ALA A 20 -8.07 -20.53 -16.28
N ASN A 21 -8.92 -19.85 -17.05
CA ASN A 21 -9.14 -18.40 -16.98
C ASN A 21 -10.10 -17.96 -15.87
N ASP A 22 -10.81 -18.89 -15.23
CA ASP A 22 -11.78 -18.59 -14.16
C ASP A 22 -11.17 -18.64 -12.75
N ARG A 23 -9.85 -18.77 -12.63
CA ARG A 23 -9.13 -18.83 -11.35
C ARG A 23 -8.58 -17.46 -10.97
N PRO A 24 -8.52 -17.12 -9.66
CA PRO A 24 -7.92 -15.86 -9.23
C PRO A 24 -6.46 -15.69 -9.66
N GLU A 25 -5.66 -16.78 -9.57
CA GLU A 25 -4.25 -16.79 -9.95
C GLU A 25 -3.89 -18.14 -10.56
N LEU A 26 -3.09 -18.15 -11.62
CA LEU A 26 -2.65 -19.36 -12.28
C LEU A 26 -1.69 -20.16 -11.39
N GLY A 27 -1.90 -21.49 -11.32
CA GLY A 27 -1.00 -22.42 -10.62
C GLY A 27 -1.19 -22.52 -9.11
N ALA A 28 -2.10 -21.78 -8.50
CA ALA A 28 -2.41 -21.90 -7.08
C ALA A 28 -3.58 -22.86 -6.81
N GLU A 29 -3.60 -23.44 -5.62
CA GLU A 29 -4.69 -24.27 -5.12
C GLU A 29 -5.65 -23.42 -4.28
N TYR A 30 -6.96 -23.57 -4.53
CA TYR A 30 -8.00 -22.82 -3.85
C TYR A 30 -9.06 -23.71 -3.24
N GLN A 31 -9.50 -23.32 -2.05
CA GLN A 31 -10.77 -23.74 -1.50
C GLN A 31 -11.83 -22.69 -1.87
N TYR A 32 -12.95 -23.14 -2.41
CA TYR A 32 -14.05 -22.29 -2.80
C TYR A 32 -15.22 -22.44 -1.85
N LEU A 33 -15.77 -21.31 -1.41
CA LEU A 33 -17.01 -21.23 -0.67
C LEU A 33 -18.05 -20.50 -1.55
N VAL A 34 -19.14 -21.17 -1.85
CA VAL A 34 -20.24 -20.60 -2.61
C VAL A 34 -21.36 -20.24 -1.64
N LEU A 35 -21.62 -18.95 -1.51
CA LEU A 35 -22.72 -18.41 -0.74
C LEU A 35 -23.90 -18.15 -1.68
N MET A 36 -25.07 -18.57 -1.28
CA MET A 36 -26.31 -18.23 -1.96
C MET A 36 -26.94 -17.03 -1.26
N ASP A 37 -26.99 -15.90 -1.98
CA ASP A 37 -27.54 -14.66 -1.43
C ASP A 37 -29.07 -14.69 -1.32
N ASP A 38 -29.71 -15.58 -2.09
CA ASP A 38 -31.16 -15.82 -2.04
C ASP A 38 -31.47 -17.31 -2.29
N ILE A 39 -32.30 -17.91 -1.45
CA ILE A 39 -32.68 -19.32 -1.54
C ILE A 39 -33.43 -19.63 -2.86
N SER A 40 -34.11 -18.64 -3.41
CA SER A 40 -34.91 -18.77 -4.66
C SER A 40 -34.22 -18.06 -5.85
N GLY A 41 -33.20 -17.25 -5.63
CA GLY A 41 -32.61 -16.39 -6.63
C GLY A 41 -31.42 -17.00 -7.37
N PRO A 42 -31.10 -16.43 -8.54
CA PRO A 42 -29.96 -16.85 -9.36
C PRO A 42 -28.62 -16.27 -8.89
N ARG A 43 -28.60 -15.44 -7.82
CA ARG A 43 -27.40 -14.76 -7.32
C ARG A 43 -26.58 -15.67 -6.42
N ARG A 44 -25.27 -15.64 -6.61
CA ARG A 44 -24.29 -16.33 -5.75
C ARG A 44 -23.04 -15.48 -5.59
N THR A 45 -22.46 -15.52 -4.42
CA THR A 45 -21.11 -15.01 -4.15
C THR A 45 -20.17 -16.18 -3.99
N VAL A 46 -19.07 -16.16 -4.71
CA VAL A 46 -18.02 -17.17 -4.64
C VAL A 46 -16.82 -16.54 -3.95
N ILE A 47 -16.34 -17.18 -2.89
CA ILE A 47 -15.13 -16.81 -2.18
C ILE A 47 -14.09 -17.89 -2.47
N ALA A 48 -12.91 -17.48 -2.92
CA ALA A 48 -11.78 -18.39 -3.16
C ALA A 48 -10.69 -18.10 -2.13
N TYR A 49 -10.30 -19.12 -1.38
CA TYR A 49 -9.20 -19.08 -0.41
C TYR A 49 -7.99 -19.77 -1.01
N SER A 50 -6.87 -19.07 -1.13
CA SER A 50 -5.61 -19.71 -1.49
C SER A 50 -5.08 -20.52 -0.32
N TYR A 51 -4.75 -21.80 -0.56
CA TYR A 51 -4.20 -22.67 0.46
C TYR A 51 -2.76 -22.31 0.86
N SER A 52 -1.96 -21.83 -0.09
CA SER A 52 -0.53 -21.57 0.10
C SER A 52 -0.17 -20.10 0.31
N ALA A 53 -0.96 -19.16 -0.25
CA ALA A 53 -0.59 -17.74 -0.28
C ALA A 53 -1.38 -16.88 0.73
N GLY A 54 -2.39 -17.44 1.43
CA GLY A 54 -3.24 -16.68 2.37
C GLY A 54 -4.10 -15.60 1.69
N ASN A 55 -4.19 -15.61 0.37
CA ASN A 55 -5.00 -14.67 -0.39
C ASN A 55 -6.46 -15.12 -0.43
N VAL A 56 -7.38 -14.16 -0.34
CA VAL A 56 -8.82 -14.38 -0.44
C VAL A 56 -9.37 -13.52 -1.55
N PHE A 57 -10.15 -14.13 -2.43
CA PHE A 57 -10.77 -13.46 -3.58
C PHE A 57 -12.28 -13.64 -3.54
N LEU A 58 -12.99 -12.70 -4.12
CA LEU A 58 -14.45 -12.69 -4.20
C LEU A 58 -14.89 -12.47 -5.64
N ARG A 59 -15.92 -13.20 -6.07
CA ARG A 59 -16.56 -13.01 -7.38
C ARG A 59 -18.04 -13.32 -7.30
N SER A 60 -18.85 -12.55 -8.03
CA SER A 60 -20.29 -12.72 -8.04
C SER A 60 -20.78 -13.42 -9.31
N VAL A 61 -21.78 -14.26 -9.16
CA VAL A 61 -22.46 -14.97 -10.24
C VAL A 61 -23.95 -14.59 -10.23
N TRP A 62 -24.48 -14.24 -11.40
CA TRP A 62 -25.90 -14.01 -11.62
C TRP A 62 -26.37 -14.85 -12.79
N ASN A 63 -27.44 -15.60 -12.57
CA ASN A 63 -28.05 -16.44 -13.60
C ASN A 63 -27.03 -17.31 -14.38
N LYS A 64 -26.14 -17.98 -13.65
CA LYS A 64 -25.04 -18.84 -14.15
C LYS A 64 -23.94 -18.12 -14.96
N LYS A 65 -23.89 -16.80 -14.93
CA LYS A 65 -22.84 -15.99 -15.57
C LYS A 65 -22.07 -15.19 -14.53
N TRP A 66 -20.75 -15.11 -14.72
CA TRP A 66 -19.93 -14.19 -13.94
C TRP A 66 -20.36 -12.75 -14.21
N GLN A 67 -20.45 -11.95 -13.16
CA GLN A 67 -20.85 -10.53 -13.25
C GLN A 67 -19.68 -9.60 -13.45
N THR A 68 -18.48 -10.09 -13.20
CA THR A 68 -17.23 -9.36 -13.37
C THR A 68 -16.27 -10.23 -14.14
N ASP A 69 -15.41 -9.61 -14.95
CA ASP A 69 -14.39 -10.33 -15.74
C ASP A 69 -13.29 -10.86 -14.83
N ASP A 70 -13.05 -10.20 -13.66
CA ASP A 70 -12.00 -10.54 -12.73
C ASP A 70 -12.50 -10.88 -11.32
N TRP A 71 -11.62 -11.54 -10.57
CA TRP A 71 -11.75 -11.77 -9.15
C TRP A 71 -11.34 -10.52 -8.37
N PHE A 72 -12.14 -10.10 -7.40
CA PHE A 72 -11.79 -9.04 -6.46
C PHE A 72 -10.99 -9.60 -5.30
N PRO A 73 -9.72 -9.19 -5.10
CA PRO A 73 -8.98 -9.57 -3.91
C PRO A 73 -9.63 -8.92 -2.68
N LEU A 74 -9.92 -9.71 -1.67
CA LEU A 74 -10.16 -9.20 -0.33
C LEU A 74 -8.80 -8.80 0.25
N ALA A 75 -8.76 -7.73 1.04
CA ALA A 75 -7.52 -7.17 1.59
C ALA A 75 -6.58 -8.25 2.13
N THR A 76 -5.50 -8.50 1.42
CA THR A 76 -4.45 -9.39 1.88
C THR A 76 -3.51 -8.57 2.75
N ARG A 77 -3.15 -9.11 3.92
CA ARG A 77 -2.16 -8.50 4.80
C ARG A 77 -0.78 -8.68 4.19
N LYS A 78 -0.39 -7.77 3.32
CA LYS A 78 0.98 -7.74 2.80
C LYS A 78 1.76 -6.69 3.57
N SER A 79 2.89 -7.09 4.17
CA SER A 79 3.81 -6.12 4.76
C SER A 79 4.29 -5.16 3.67
N PRO A 80 4.26 -3.85 3.91
CA PRO A 80 4.75 -2.89 2.94
C PRO A 80 6.24 -3.08 2.69
N GLU A 81 6.67 -2.85 1.47
CA GLU A 81 8.09 -2.77 1.12
C GLU A 81 8.69 -1.49 1.70
N VAL A 82 9.81 -1.64 2.42
CA VAL A 82 10.51 -0.54 3.07
C VAL A 82 11.66 -0.08 2.19
N HIS A 83 11.71 1.21 1.90
CA HIS A 83 12.70 1.83 1.03
C HIS A 83 13.64 2.76 1.80
N ASN A 84 14.84 2.97 1.26
CA ASN A 84 15.77 4.00 1.72
C ASN A 84 15.28 5.38 1.31
N PHE A 85 15.45 6.37 2.18
CA PHE A 85 14.96 7.71 1.92
C PHE A 85 15.70 8.38 0.75
N PRO A 86 14.98 8.99 -0.22
CA PRO A 86 15.57 9.48 -1.47
C PRO A 86 16.15 10.88 -1.30
N LEU A 87 17.29 10.99 -0.63
CA LEU A 87 17.98 12.25 -0.35
C LEU A 87 18.63 12.86 -1.58
N ALA A 88 18.69 14.18 -1.60
CA ALA A 88 19.49 14.96 -2.53
C ALA A 88 21.00 14.89 -2.19
N ASP A 89 21.85 15.28 -3.14
CA ASP A 89 23.29 15.33 -2.94
C ASP A 89 23.68 16.27 -1.77
N GLY A 90 24.65 15.85 -0.99
CA GLY A 90 25.15 16.61 0.17
C GLY A 90 24.38 16.35 1.47
N TYR A 91 23.39 15.48 1.45
CA TYR A 91 22.68 14.99 2.63
C TYR A 91 23.05 13.53 2.94
N THR A 92 23.04 13.18 4.21
CA THR A 92 23.39 11.85 4.71
C THR A 92 22.17 11.24 5.42
N ASP A 93 21.84 10.02 5.04
CA ASP A 93 20.79 9.22 5.71
C ASP A 93 21.34 8.61 7.01
N LEU A 94 20.73 8.94 8.13
CA LEU A 94 21.01 8.36 9.44
C LEU A 94 19.91 7.37 9.88
N GLY A 95 19.35 6.62 8.95
CA GLY A 95 18.36 5.58 9.20
C GLY A 95 16.93 5.95 8.80
N CYS A 96 16.77 6.93 7.93
CA CYS A 96 15.47 7.33 7.43
C CYS A 96 14.90 6.29 6.46
N LYS A 97 13.65 5.89 6.68
CA LYS A 97 12.96 4.90 5.85
C LYS A 97 11.59 5.40 5.47
N TYR A 98 11.07 4.94 4.32
CA TYR A 98 9.70 5.17 3.92
C TYR A 98 9.07 3.91 3.34
N PHE A 99 7.74 3.84 3.42
CA PHE A 99 6.95 2.78 2.83
C PHE A 99 5.55 3.28 2.46
N ARG A 100 4.83 2.48 1.66
CA ARG A 100 3.42 2.71 1.34
C ARG A 100 2.62 1.44 1.59
N THR A 101 1.50 1.57 2.30
CA THR A 101 0.55 0.47 2.49
C THR A 101 -0.31 0.24 1.24
N GLN A 102 -1.10 -0.83 1.25
CA GLN A 102 -2.04 -1.15 0.17
C GLN A 102 -3.17 -0.11 0.06
N GLU A 103 -3.48 0.59 1.16
CA GLU A 103 -4.47 1.65 1.23
C GLU A 103 -3.90 3.02 0.83
N ASN A 104 -2.73 3.04 0.18
CA ASN A 104 -2.01 4.23 -0.24
C ASN A 104 -1.53 5.15 0.91
N VAL A 105 -1.49 4.64 2.15
CA VAL A 105 -0.91 5.39 3.25
C VAL A 105 0.61 5.33 3.17
N VAL A 106 1.23 6.48 2.96
CA VAL A 106 2.69 6.65 2.99
C VAL A 106 3.12 7.06 4.38
N SER A 107 4.15 6.43 4.90
CA SER A 107 4.78 6.81 6.15
C SER A 107 6.29 6.83 6.00
N PHE A 108 6.93 7.82 6.60
CA PHE A 108 8.37 7.86 6.76
C PHE A 108 8.77 8.37 8.14
N ALA A 109 9.95 7.95 8.59
CA ALA A 109 10.56 8.42 9.82
C ALA A 109 12.07 8.24 9.77
N GLY A 110 12.79 9.10 10.47
CA GLY A 110 14.24 8.99 10.65
C GLY A 110 14.93 10.31 10.84
N GLU A 111 16.25 10.27 10.72
CA GLU A 111 17.15 11.41 10.86
C GLU A 111 17.93 11.62 9.56
N VAL A 112 18.02 12.87 9.13
CA VAL A 112 18.81 13.32 7.97
C VAL A 112 19.85 14.31 8.45
N MET A 113 21.08 14.18 7.96
CA MET A 113 22.20 15.06 8.32
C MET A 113 22.71 15.84 7.12
N ARG A 114 23.14 17.09 7.39
CA ARG A 114 23.89 17.93 6.48
C ARG A 114 24.97 18.71 7.25
N THR A 115 26.22 18.54 6.92
CA THR A 115 27.36 19.16 7.63
C THR A 115 27.37 20.67 7.59
N SER A 116 26.78 21.28 6.54
CA SER A 116 26.68 22.75 6.37
C SER A 116 25.44 23.37 7.04
N GLY A 117 24.62 22.57 7.72
CA GLY A 117 23.32 23.00 8.24
C GLY A 117 22.23 23.04 7.16
N PHE A 118 21.00 23.29 7.57
CA PHE A 118 19.83 23.34 6.68
C PHE A 118 19.56 24.76 6.20
N ARG A 119 18.95 24.90 5.03
CA ARG A 119 18.54 26.19 4.45
C ARG A 119 17.05 26.13 4.16
N ALA A 120 16.36 27.23 4.49
CA ALA A 120 14.95 27.38 4.14
C ALA A 120 14.73 27.20 2.64
N ASP A 121 13.65 26.53 2.30
CA ASP A 121 13.18 26.27 0.94
C ASP A 121 14.13 25.39 0.06
N GLU A 122 15.24 24.93 0.62
CA GLU A 122 16.12 24.00 -0.10
C GLU A 122 15.57 22.57 -0.04
N THR A 123 15.40 21.95 -1.20
CA THR A 123 14.93 20.57 -1.31
C THR A 123 16.03 19.60 -0.88
N PHE A 124 15.77 18.82 0.16
CA PHE A 124 16.71 17.82 0.65
C PHE A 124 16.33 16.36 0.31
N ALA A 125 15.10 16.12 -0.12
CA ALA A 125 14.64 14.82 -0.58
C ALA A 125 13.53 14.98 -1.62
N VAL A 126 13.36 13.95 -2.49
CA VAL A 126 12.26 13.91 -3.45
C VAL A 126 11.61 12.54 -3.45
N LEU A 127 10.40 12.45 -2.94
CA LEU A 127 9.62 11.20 -2.96
C LEU A 127 9.29 10.79 -4.40
N PRO A 128 9.45 9.51 -4.76
CA PRO A 128 9.11 9.02 -6.08
C PRO A 128 7.60 9.08 -6.34
N GLU A 129 7.22 8.99 -7.61
CA GLU A 129 5.81 8.88 -8.00
C GLU A 129 5.12 7.72 -7.28
N GLY A 130 3.86 7.90 -6.89
CA GLY A 130 3.10 6.94 -6.10
C GLY A 130 3.36 7.00 -4.59
N PHE A 131 4.32 7.82 -4.12
CA PHE A 131 4.56 8.10 -2.69
C PHE A 131 4.37 9.58 -2.36
N ARG A 132 3.80 10.36 -3.26
CA ARG A 132 3.61 11.81 -3.13
C ARG A 132 2.22 12.13 -2.60
N PRO A 133 2.08 13.16 -1.77
CA PRO A 133 0.75 13.64 -1.41
C PRO A 133 0.05 14.30 -2.61
N ASP A 134 -1.27 14.31 -2.65
CA ASP A 134 -2.07 14.99 -3.69
C ASP A 134 -1.99 16.53 -3.59
N HIS A 135 -1.67 17.05 -2.40
CA HIS A 135 -1.47 18.48 -2.14
C HIS A 135 -0.28 18.69 -1.20
N THR A 136 0.24 19.92 -1.15
CA THR A 136 1.32 20.29 -0.25
C THR A 136 0.88 20.18 1.21
N ILE A 137 1.67 19.48 2.01
CA ILE A 137 1.46 19.33 3.46
C ILE A 137 2.64 19.88 4.24
N VAL A 138 2.37 20.38 5.44
CA VAL A 138 3.39 20.86 6.39
C VAL A 138 3.35 19.95 7.62
N VAL A 139 4.50 19.43 8.00
CA VAL A 139 4.62 18.50 9.14
C VAL A 139 5.68 18.96 10.12
N PRO A 140 5.50 18.71 11.43
CA PRO A 140 6.50 19.06 12.42
C PRO A 140 7.77 18.21 12.26
N ALA A 141 8.90 18.83 12.58
CA ALA A 141 10.22 18.21 12.64
C ALA A 141 11.03 18.78 13.81
N LEU A 142 12.19 18.21 14.10
CA LEU A 142 13.01 18.61 15.22
C LEU A 142 14.48 18.71 14.79
N LEU A 143 15.07 19.87 14.93
CA LEU A 143 16.49 20.08 14.68
C LEU A 143 17.35 19.46 15.79
N HIS A 144 18.52 18.91 15.43
CA HIS A 144 19.46 18.33 16.37
C HIS A 144 20.88 18.88 16.11
N PRO A 145 21.65 19.26 17.14
CA PRO A 145 21.48 18.92 18.57
C PRO A 145 20.67 19.93 19.42
N SER A 146 20.15 21.01 18.82
CA SER A 146 19.47 22.04 19.61
C SER A 146 18.10 21.60 20.15
N TYR A 147 17.48 20.55 19.56
CA TYR A 147 16.10 20.12 19.80
C TYR A 147 15.07 21.23 19.59
N THR A 148 15.40 22.15 18.67
CA THR A 148 14.48 23.23 18.27
C THR A 148 13.39 22.67 17.37
N PRO A 149 12.10 22.88 17.72
CA PRO A 149 10.99 22.52 16.84
C PRO A 149 11.04 23.32 15.54
N THR A 150 10.81 22.64 14.44
CA THR A 150 10.69 23.21 13.11
C THR A 150 9.59 22.52 12.32
N THR A 151 9.46 22.83 11.05
CA THR A 151 8.52 22.18 10.14
C THR A 151 9.21 21.88 8.82
N ILE A 152 8.76 20.84 8.15
CA ILE A 152 9.11 20.54 6.76
C ILE A 152 7.87 20.63 5.88
N ILE A 153 8.09 21.01 4.64
CA ILE A 153 7.04 21.05 3.60
C ILE A 153 7.25 19.83 2.70
N ILE A 154 6.19 19.06 2.48
CA ILE A 154 6.15 17.99 1.49
C ILE A 154 5.22 18.45 0.37
N LYS A 155 5.78 18.72 -0.80
CA LYS A 155 5.04 19.23 -1.95
C LYS A 155 4.39 18.09 -2.74
N SER A 156 3.36 18.39 -3.51
CA SER A 156 2.67 17.42 -4.38
C SER A 156 3.57 16.84 -5.49
N ASN A 157 4.66 17.50 -5.86
CA ASN A 157 5.67 16.97 -6.77
C ASN A 157 6.68 16.03 -6.08
N GLY A 158 6.54 15.81 -4.77
CA GLY A 158 7.40 14.95 -3.94
C GLY A 158 8.59 15.64 -3.30
N GLU A 159 8.87 16.92 -3.60
CA GLU A 159 9.95 17.67 -2.95
C GLU A 159 9.67 17.84 -1.46
N ILE A 160 10.72 17.64 -0.65
CA ILE A 160 10.69 17.87 0.80
C ILE A 160 11.73 18.95 1.13
N CYS A 161 11.27 20.03 1.77
CA CYS A 161 12.06 21.21 2.10
C CYS A 161 11.95 21.52 3.59
N GLU A 162 13.04 22.06 4.17
CA GLU A 162 13.03 22.72 5.49
C GLU A 162 12.39 24.10 5.37
N THR A 163 11.67 24.55 6.40
CA THR A 163 11.04 25.88 6.39
C THR A 163 11.92 27.00 6.92
N ILE A 164 12.97 26.68 7.66
CA ILE A 164 13.88 27.66 8.25
C ILE A 164 15.33 27.35 7.90
N THR A 165 16.18 28.39 7.93
CA THR A 165 17.62 28.22 7.88
C THR A 165 18.16 27.94 9.27
N ALA A 166 18.87 26.84 9.44
CA ALA A 166 19.43 26.41 10.72
C ALA A 166 20.88 25.96 10.59
N SER A 167 21.68 26.26 11.62
CA SER A 167 23.06 25.78 11.75
C SER A 167 23.14 24.36 12.29
N ASP A 168 22.05 23.84 12.82
CA ASP A 168 21.94 22.45 13.25
C ASP A 168 22.24 21.52 12.07
N LYS A 169 22.89 20.39 12.38
CA LYS A 169 23.40 19.51 11.34
C LYS A 169 22.51 18.31 11.05
N SER A 170 21.56 18.04 11.93
CA SER A 170 20.62 16.93 11.77
C SER A 170 19.18 17.38 11.95
N LEU A 171 18.28 16.66 11.30
CA LEU A 171 16.84 16.89 11.32
C LEU A 171 16.13 15.55 11.55
N TYR A 172 15.44 15.43 12.68
CA TYR A 172 14.49 14.34 12.93
C TYR A 172 13.14 14.68 12.31
N MET A 173 12.61 13.76 11.56
CA MET A 173 11.33 13.95 10.88
C MET A 173 10.50 12.67 10.88
N GLN A 174 9.19 12.87 10.89
CA GLN A 174 8.20 11.81 10.73
C GLN A 174 6.97 12.37 10.04
N ALA A 175 6.43 11.65 9.09
CA ALA A 175 5.13 11.99 8.47
C ALA A 175 4.36 10.72 8.11
N THR A 176 3.03 10.89 8.09
CA THR A 176 2.09 9.89 7.56
C THR A 176 0.98 10.62 6.83
N PHE A 177 0.72 10.24 5.58
CA PHE A 177 -0.30 10.84 4.73
C PHE A 177 -0.80 9.83 3.68
N VAL A 178 -1.87 10.16 2.98
CA VAL A 178 -2.37 9.35 1.85
C VAL A 178 -1.71 9.87 0.58
N ALA A 179 -1.16 8.96 -0.24
CA ALA A 179 -0.61 9.30 -1.54
C ALA A 179 -1.74 9.56 -2.54
N GLY A 180 -1.53 10.56 -3.41
CA GLY A 180 -2.42 10.89 -4.51
C GLY A 180 -2.20 10.06 -5.76
#